data_75b989c68a9930123763fc27245bd592
#
_entry.id   75b989c68a9930123763fc27245bd592
#
_cell.length_a   1.000
_cell.length_b   1.000
_cell.length_c   1.000
_cell.angle_alpha   90.00
_cell.angle_beta   90.00
_cell.angle_gamma   90.00
#
_symmetry.space_group_name_H-M   'P 1'
#
loop_
_entity.id
_entity.type
_entity.pdbx_description
1 polymer ?
#
loop_
_entity_poly.entity_id
_entity_poly.type
_entity_poly.pdbx_seq_one_letter_code
_entity_poly.pdbx_strand_id
1 'polypeptide(L)'
;MVKLLDTDIKTSEVKNWKGINILHFKGSSCSQKLRIFLNEKKIKWKSHHINLVNGDNFSEWFLGINPRGIVPVLVDDGEVHIESNDIIKYLD
;
A
#
# COMPACT_ATOMS: atom_id res chain seq x y z
N MET A 1 -4.97 9.49 -10.27
CA MET A 1 -4.24 8.46 -9.50
C MET A 1 -3.18 9.12 -8.65
N VAL A 2 -3.02 8.66 -7.42
CA VAL A 2 -2.04 9.25 -6.50
C VAL A 2 -0.84 8.33 -6.37
N LYS A 3 0.19 8.64 -7.15
CA LYS A 3 1.48 7.98 -7.10
C LYS A 3 2.46 8.89 -6.37
N LEU A 4 3.18 8.35 -5.41
CA LEU A 4 4.18 9.14 -4.71
C LEU A 4 5.48 9.19 -5.53
N LEU A 5 6.10 10.35 -5.55
CA LEU A 5 7.39 10.54 -6.23
C LEU A 5 8.51 9.91 -5.39
N ASP A 6 9.59 9.50 -6.05
CA ASP A 6 10.75 8.92 -5.36
C ASP A 6 11.27 9.83 -4.26
N THR A 7 11.20 11.14 -4.45
CA THR A 7 11.64 12.12 -3.45
C THR A 7 10.77 12.14 -2.20
N ASP A 8 9.52 11.64 -2.30
CA ASP A 8 8.59 11.55 -1.17
C ASP A 8 8.82 10.30 -0.33
N ILE A 9 9.55 9.31 -0.87
CA ILE A 9 9.75 8.02 -0.23
C ILE A 9 11.05 8.04 0.56
N LYS A 10 10.94 8.00 1.89
CA LYS A 10 12.10 7.98 2.79
C LYS A 10 12.51 6.57 3.18
N THR A 11 11.56 5.63 3.17
CA THR A 11 11.83 4.22 3.45
C THR A 11 12.26 3.55 2.15
N SER A 12 13.53 3.67 1.83
CA SER A 12 14.07 3.34 0.51
C SER A 12 13.98 1.86 0.14
N GLU A 13 13.87 0.96 1.12
CA GLU A 13 13.82 -0.48 0.84
C GLU A 13 12.66 -0.87 -0.08
N VAL A 14 11.52 -0.16 0.01
CA VAL A 14 10.36 -0.49 -0.82
C VAL A 14 10.61 -0.24 -2.30
N LYS A 15 11.56 0.63 -2.63
CA LYS A 15 11.91 0.92 -4.03
C LYS A 15 12.51 -0.29 -4.74
N ASN A 16 13.01 -1.26 -3.97
CA ASN A 16 13.61 -2.48 -4.49
C ASN A 16 12.64 -3.67 -4.47
N TRP A 17 11.42 -3.47 -3.96
CA TRP A 17 10.43 -4.55 -3.92
C TRP A 17 9.94 -4.85 -5.34
N LYS A 18 9.77 -6.14 -5.63
CA LYS A 18 9.30 -6.61 -6.94
C LYS A 18 7.86 -7.09 -6.83
N GLY A 19 7.11 -6.96 -7.92
CA GLY A 19 5.74 -7.42 -8.02
C GLY A 19 4.77 -6.53 -7.29
N ILE A 20 3.57 -7.08 -7.05
CA ILE A 20 2.47 -6.38 -6.38
C ILE A 20 2.59 -6.61 -4.87
N ASN A 21 2.85 -5.55 -4.13
CA ASN A 21 2.97 -5.57 -2.67
C ASN A 21 1.89 -4.65 -2.10
N ILE A 22 1.11 -5.15 -1.13
CA ILE A 22 0.04 -4.38 -0.50
C ILE A 22 0.32 -4.25 0.99
N LEU A 23 0.42 -3.00 1.45
CA LEU A 23 0.46 -2.71 2.88
C LEU A 23 -0.96 -2.42 3.31
N HIS A 24 -1.49 -3.24 4.22
CA HIS A 24 -2.91 -3.21 4.55
C HIS A 24 -3.15 -3.56 6.03
N PHE A 25 -4.37 -3.30 6.49
CA PHE A 25 -4.82 -3.71 7.82
C PHE A 25 -6.13 -4.47 7.71
N LYS A 26 -6.22 -5.59 8.42
CA LYS A 26 -7.38 -6.48 8.41
C LYS A 26 -8.68 -5.75 8.74
N GLY A 27 -8.65 -4.83 9.72
CA GLY A 27 -9.83 -4.09 10.15
C GLY A 27 -10.19 -2.87 9.31
N SER A 28 -9.41 -2.56 8.28
CA SER A 28 -9.65 -1.38 7.44
C SER A 28 -10.61 -1.72 6.30
N SER A 29 -11.74 -0.98 6.18
CA SER A 29 -12.70 -1.19 5.10
C SER A 29 -12.09 -0.87 3.73
N CYS A 30 -11.23 0.13 3.64
CA CYS A 30 -10.55 0.47 2.39
C CYS A 30 -9.58 -0.63 1.96
N SER A 31 -8.86 -1.21 2.93
CA SER A 31 -7.98 -2.36 2.66
C SER A 31 -8.80 -3.57 2.23
N GLN A 32 -9.93 -3.82 2.88
CA GLN A 32 -10.81 -4.94 2.54
C GLN A 32 -11.31 -4.83 1.11
N LYS A 33 -11.74 -3.65 0.70
CA LYS A 33 -12.19 -3.41 -0.67
C LYS A 33 -11.10 -3.76 -1.69
N LEU A 34 -9.87 -3.35 -1.43
CA LEU A 34 -8.75 -3.66 -2.31
C LEU A 34 -8.45 -5.16 -2.34
N ARG A 35 -8.48 -5.83 -1.18
CA ARG A 35 -8.23 -7.28 -1.11
C ARG A 35 -9.27 -8.06 -1.91
N ILE A 36 -10.55 -7.67 -1.80
CA ILE A 36 -11.63 -8.30 -2.56
C ILE A 36 -11.37 -8.15 -4.05
N PHE A 37 -11.04 -6.95 -4.50
CA PHE A 37 -10.73 -6.68 -5.91
C PHE A 37 -9.58 -7.57 -6.41
N LEU A 38 -8.48 -7.61 -5.67
CA LEU A 38 -7.31 -8.39 -6.05
C LEU A 38 -7.63 -9.88 -6.18
N ASN A 39 -8.43 -10.40 -5.24
CA ASN A 39 -8.78 -11.82 -5.24
C ASN A 39 -9.75 -12.16 -6.37
N GLU A 40 -10.70 -11.28 -6.67
CA GLU A 40 -11.64 -11.50 -7.78
C GLU A 40 -10.93 -11.47 -9.14
N LYS A 41 -9.95 -10.60 -9.29
CA LYS A 41 -9.15 -10.51 -10.52
C LYS A 41 -8.04 -11.54 -10.58
N LYS A 42 -7.89 -12.34 -9.51
CA LYS A 42 -6.85 -13.38 -9.42
C LYS A 42 -5.44 -12.81 -9.57
N ILE A 43 -5.25 -11.60 -9.10
CA ILE A 43 -3.93 -10.96 -9.07
C ILE A 43 -3.16 -11.51 -7.88
N LYS A 44 -1.95 -12.00 -8.11
CA LYS A 44 -1.07 -12.44 -7.04
C LYS A 44 -0.44 -11.22 -6.38
N TRP A 45 -0.45 -11.21 -5.04
CA TRP A 45 0.09 -10.08 -4.30
C TRP A 45 0.75 -10.54 -3.01
N LYS A 46 1.72 -9.76 -2.55
CA LYS A 46 2.43 -9.98 -1.29
C LYS A 46 1.80 -9.11 -0.22
N SER A 47 1.50 -9.72 0.92
CA SER A 47 0.81 -9.06 2.02
C SER A 47 1.81 -8.49 3.02
N HIS A 48 1.61 -7.23 3.40
CA HIS A 48 2.38 -6.57 4.46
C HIS A 48 1.38 -5.95 5.43
N HIS A 49 1.22 -6.60 6.58
CA HIS A 49 0.22 -6.17 7.56
C HIS A 49 0.71 -4.97 8.37
N ILE A 50 -0.08 -3.90 8.39
CA ILE A 50 0.19 -2.69 9.17
C ILE A 50 -0.87 -2.61 10.27
N ASN A 51 -0.47 -2.78 11.53
CA ASN A 51 -1.41 -2.82 12.63
C ASN A 51 -1.79 -1.43 13.10
N LEU A 52 -2.99 -0.97 12.70
CA LEU A 52 -3.48 0.37 13.04
C LEU A 52 -3.77 0.51 14.54
N VAL A 53 -4.14 -0.60 15.20
CA VAL A 53 -4.44 -0.59 16.63
C VAL A 53 -3.17 -0.27 17.43
N ASN A 54 -2.03 -0.80 16.99
CA ASN A 54 -0.74 -0.53 17.63
C ASN A 54 -0.09 0.77 17.14
N GLY A 55 -0.71 1.46 16.18
CA GLY A 55 -0.14 2.69 15.64
C GLY A 55 0.98 2.47 14.64
N ASP A 56 1.09 1.29 14.04
CA ASP A 56 2.14 0.99 13.05
C ASP A 56 2.12 1.95 11.88
N ASN A 57 0.93 2.48 11.53
CA ASN A 57 0.78 3.46 10.46
C ASN A 57 1.43 4.80 10.77
N PHE A 58 1.75 5.07 12.03
CA PHE A 58 2.46 6.28 12.46
C PHE A 58 3.93 6.02 12.74
N SER A 59 4.41 4.80 12.50
CA SER A 59 5.83 4.50 12.65
C SER A 59 6.64 5.28 11.61
N GLU A 60 7.90 5.57 11.95
CA GLU A 60 8.80 6.25 11.03
C GLU A 60 8.95 5.47 9.73
N TRP A 61 9.01 4.12 9.85
CA TRP A 61 9.12 3.25 8.69
C TRP A 61 7.94 3.43 7.73
N PHE A 62 6.71 3.38 8.26
CA PHE A 62 5.51 3.49 7.41
C PHE A 62 5.31 4.90 6.89
N LEU A 63 5.51 5.91 7.73
CA LEU A 63 5.38 7.31 7.29
C LEU A 63 6.40 7.66 6.21
N GLY A 64 7.53 6.96 6.19
CA GLY A 64 8.50 7.09 5.12
C GLY A 64 8.04 6.49 3.80
N ILE A 65 6.98 5.68 3.81
CA ILE A 65 6.34 5.13 2.60
C ILE A 65 5.13 5.98 2.22
N ASN A 66 4.26 6.25 3.19
CA ASN A 66 3.07 7.08 3.00
C ASN A 66 2.97 8.13 4.11
N PRO A 67 3.32 9.38 3.83
CA PRO A 67 3.30 10.43 4.86
C PRO A 67 1.91 10.72 5.40
N ARG A 68 0.85 10.28 4.72
CA ARG A 68 -0.52 10.44 5.22
C ARG A 68 -0.86 9.46 6.34
N GLY A 69 -0.05 8.41 6.54
CA GLY A 69 -0.24 7.44 7.61
C GLY A 69 -1.50 6.60 7.48
N ILE A 70 -1.96 6.31 6.26
CA ILE A 70 -3.16 5.53 6.01
C ILE A 70 -2.88 4.34 5.11
N VAL A 71 -3.72 3.32 5.23
CA VAL A 71 -3.69 2.12 4.38
C VAL A 71 -4.97 2.10 3.52
N PRO A 72 -5.00 1.40 2.39
CA PRO A 72 -3.94 0.56 1.85
C PRO A 72 -2.90 1.37 1.06
N VAL A 73 -1.72 0.75 0.87
CA VAL A 73 -0.67 1.27 0.00
C VAL A 73 -0.27 0.14 -0.95
N LEU A 74 -0.16 0.47 -2.22
CA LEU A 74 0.37 -0.44 -3.24
C LEU A 74 1.81 -0.06 -3.54
N VAL A 75 2.69 -1.06 -3.52
CA VAL A 75 4.04 -0.91 -4.07
C VAL A 75 4.15 -1.88 -5.24
N ASP A 76 4.18 -1.36 -6.46
CA ASP A 76 4.24 -2.13 -7.70
C ASP A 76 5.62 -1.95 -8.33
N ASP A 77 6.46 -2.99 -8.22
CA ASP A 77 7.85 -2.93 -8.70
C ASP A 77 8.56 -1.67 -8.23
N GLY A 78 8.37 -1.30 -6.96
CA GLY A 78 9.00 -0.14 -6.35
C GLY A 78 8.26 1.17 -6.51
N GLU A 79 7.18 1.23 -7.27
CA GLU A 79 6.33 2.42 -7.39
C GLU A 79 5.27 2.41 -6.30
N VAL A 80 5.18 3.50 -5.54
CA VAL A 80 4.24 3.61 -4.42
C VAL A 80 2.98 4.36 -4.84
N HIS A 81 1.83 3.71 -4.66
CA HIS A 81 0.51 4.27 -4.95
C HIS A 81 -0.34 4.26 -3.70
N ILE A 82 -1.08 5.34 -3.48
CA ILE A 82 -1.97 5.47 -2.32
C ILE A 82 -3.39 5.76 -2.81
N GLU A 83 -4.38 5.73 -1.89
CA GLU A 83 -5.80 5.88 -2.15
C GLU A 83 -6.41 4.64 -2.82
N SER A 84 -7.25 3.92 -2.05
CA SER A 84 -7.77 2.62 -2.49
C SER A 84 -8.49 2.66 -3.85
N ASN A 85 -9.30 3.70 -4.10
CA ASN A 85 -10.02 3.82 -5.36
C ASN A 85 -9.07 4.01 -6.54
N ASP A 86 -8.02 4.80 -6.34
CA ASP A 86 -7.03 5.06 -7.38
C ASP A 86 -6.16 3.84 -7.62
N ILE A 87 -5.83 3.07 -6.55
CA ILE A 87 -5.09 1.83 -6.68
C ILE A 87 -5.89 0.82 -7.51
N ILE A 88 -7.16 0.65 -7.20
CA ILE A 88 -8.04 -0.27 -7.94
C ILE A 88 -8.09 0.14 -9.41
N LYS A 89 -8.25 1.42 -9.68
CA LYS A 89 -8.30 1.93 -11.04
C LYS A 89 -6.99 1.68 -11.80
N TYR A 90 -5.87 1.83 -11.12
CA TYR A 90 -4.55 1.58 -11.70
C TYR A 90 -4.38 0.10 -12.07
N LEU A 91 -4.86 -0.81 -11.22
CA LEU A 91 -4.70 -2.25 -11.42
C LEU A 91 -5.72 -2.87 -12.37
N ASP A 92 -6.82 -2.17 -12.61
CA ASP A 92 -7.94 -2.70 -13.41
C ASP A 92 -7.65 -2.72 -14.93
#